data_ab08650f117315b8622cedef0e7c83b2
#
_entry.id   ab08650f117315b8622cedef0e7c83b2
#
_cell.length_a   1.000
_cell.length_b   1.000
_cell.length_c   1.000
_cell.angle_alpha   90.00
_cell.angle_beta   90.00
_cell.angle_gamma   90.00
#
_symmetry.space_group_name_H-M   'P 1'
#
loop_
_entity.id
_entity.type
_entity.pdbx_description
1 polymer ?
#
loop_
_entity_poly.entity_id
_entity_poly.type
_entity_poly.pdbx_seq_one_letter_code
_entity_poly.pdbx_strand_id
1 'polypeptide(L)'
;TPMTNSGIGIIRISGDQALDIIEKVFKPKKKDKKIKDVKTYTAHYGHVYDGSTLLDECIVLVMKGPHSYTAEDVVEINCHGGVVVMKKVLEAVFKAGATPAEPGEFTKRAFLNGRIDLSEAEAVMDLIQSKNEFAMSTSLKQLEGALGKKITEIRKQIIHSVAFIESALDDPEHYSVDGFSDELKDQVEVIINQLNEFLENADNGRILKEGIQTVIVGKPNAGKSSVLNVLLGEERAIVTDIAGTTRDTLEESIQIKGIPLNIIDTAGIRDTNDLIEKIGVDKAKDLLTKADLVLYVVDTSDPLTKDDEEIMELIEDKQTIVLLNKADLDQVVKVSDLKEKGFEQIVQISAKEQTGIEELYQLIQDIFFEGHVSFNDEIYLTNMRHKTEVSEALKSLAMVLQSIEDGMPEDFFSIDLLDAYEHLGFITGESVGEDLVNEIFAEFCMGK
;
A
#
# COMPACT_ATOMS: atom_id res chain seq x y z
N THR A 1 -7.35 0.89 19.88
CA THR A 1 -8.49 -0.02 19.64
C THR A 1 -9.70 0.82 19.25
N PRO A 2 -10.45 0.48 18.19
CA PRO A 2 -11.67 1.21 17.82
C PRO A 2 -12.62 1.33 19.03
N MET A 3 -13.30 2.46 19.18
CA MET A 3 -14.28 2.68 20.26
C MET A 3 -15.60 1.94 19.94
N THR A 4 -15.54 0.63 19.88
CA THR A 4 -16.71 -0.25 19.72
C THR A 4 -16.75 -1.24 20.86
N ASN A 5 -17.91 -1.83 21.18
CA ASN A 5 -18.01 -2.86 22.19
C ASN A 5 -17.22 -4.11 21.79
N SER A 6 -16.14 -4.38 22.52
CA SER A 6 -15.26 -5.53 22.31
C SER A 6 -14.92 -6.19 23.65
N GLY A 7 -14.36 -7.40 23.63
CA GLY A 7 -13.95 -8.08 24.87
C GLY A 7 -12.79 -7.37 25.57
N ILE A 8 -11.88 -6.76 24.81
CA ILE A 8 -10.68 -6.09 25.33
C ILE A 8 -10.50 -4.75 24.64
N GLY A 9 -10.19 -3.70 25.43
CA GLY A 9 -9.76 -2.41 24.97
C GLY A 9 -8.32 -2.12 25.44
N ILE A 10 -7.51 -1.49 24.58
CA ILE A 10 -6.13 -1.16 24.88
C ILE A 10 -5.97 0.36 24.87
N ILE A 11 -5.44 0.90 25.97
CA ILE A 11 -4.99 2.30 26.08
C ILE A 11 -3.47 2.27 26.21
N ARG A 12 -2.79 2.93 25.28
CA ARG A 12 -1.33 2.99 25.21
C ARG A 12 -0.84 4.36 25.67
N ILE A 13 0.23 4.38 26.44
CA ILE A 13 0.92 5.58 26.92
C ILE A 13 2.39 5.42 26.50
N SER A 14 3.00 6.46 25.91
CA SER A 14 4.42 6.48 25.54
C SER A 14 5.08 7.77 26.01
N GLY A 15 6.36 7.68 26.36
CA GLY A 15 7.18 8.82 26.74
C GLY A 15 7.80 8.67 28.14
N ASP A 16 8.67 9.59 28.50
CA ASP A 16 9.45 9.59 29.75
C ASP A 16 8.61 9.51 31.03
N GLN A 17 7.37 10.01 30.98
CA GLN A 17 6.45 10.00 32.11
C GLN A 17 5.47 8.82 32.13
N ALA A 18 5.54 7.91 31.16
CA ALA A 18 4.58 6.80 31.02
C ALA A 18 4.49 5.95 32.29
N LEU A 19 5.64 5.65 32.94
CA LEU A 19 5.69 4.90 34.19
C LEU A 19 5.17 5.70 35.40
N ASP A 20 5.36 7.01 35.41
CA ASP A 20 4.83 7.89 36.45
C ASP A 20 3.31 8.02 36.37
N ILE A 21 2.78 8.10 35.17
CA ILE A 21 1.35 8.20 34.89
C ILE A 21 0.65 6.92 35.34
N ILE A 22 1.16 5.76 34.92
CA ILE A 22 0.52 4.48 35.28
C ILE A 22 0.51 4.22 36.79
N GLU A 23 1.55 4.62 37.52
CA GLU A 23 1.58 4.46 39.00
C GLU A 23 0.50 5.28 39.70
N LYS A 24 0.05 6.40 39.14
CA LYS A 24 -1.02 7.22 39.70
C LYS A 24 -2.40 6.57 39.56
N VAL A 25 -2.62 5.82 38.45
CA VAL A 25 -3.95 5.30 38.12
C VAL A 25 -4.10 3.79 38.34
N PHE A 26 -3.01 3.03 38.40
CA PHE A 26 -3.05 1.57 38.50
C PHE A 26 -2.51 1.07 39.83
N LYS A 27 -3.24 0.12 40.45
CA LYS A 27 -2.82 -0.59 41.65
C LYS A 27 -2.70 -2.08 41.34
N PRO A 28 -1.46 -2.62 41.34
CA PRO A 28 -1.26 -4.04 41.16
C PRO A 28 -1.85 -4.84 42.31
N LYS A 29 -2.37 -6.05 42.02
CA LYS A 29 -2.94 -6.93 43.06
C LYS A 29 -1.90 -7.32 44.13
N LYS A 30 -0.63 -7.41 43.75
CA LYS A 30 0.50 -7.64 44.68
C LYS A 30 0.88 -6.30 45.32
N LYS A 31 0.52 -6.09 46.59
CA LYS A 31 0.52 -4.79 47.26
C LYS A 31 1.91 -4.08 47.38
N ASP A 32 3.01 -4.82 47.30
CA ASP A 32 4.36 -4.24 47.51
C ASP A 32 5.10 -4.02 46.15
N LYS A 33 4.39 -4.09 45.04
CA LYS A 33 4.98 -3.99 43.70
C LYS A 33 4.81 -2.59 43.13
N LYS A 34 5.90 -1.89 42.87
CA LYS A 34 5.89 -0.64 42.10
C LYS A 34 6.11 -0.92 40.63
N ILE A 35 5.30 -0.32 39.76
CA ILE A 35 5.37 -0.52 38.31
C ILE A 35 6.66 0.06 37.71
N LYS A 36 7.20 1.12 38.31
CA LYS A 36 8.50 1.69 37.91
C LYS A 36 9.67 0.72 38.04
N ASP A 37 9.61 -0.18 39.04
CA ASP A 37 10.74 -1.06 39.37
C ASP A 37 10.68 -2.42 38.63
N VAL A 38 9.65 -2.65 37.79
CA VAL A 38 9.50 -3.92 37.09
C VAL A 38 10.43 -4.01 35.87
N LYS A 39 10.71 -5.22 35.44
CA LYS A 39 11.46 -5.46 34.19
C LYS A 39 10.59 -5.12 32.98
N THR A 40 11.25 -4.77 31.88
CA THR A 40 10.59 -4.65 30.57
C THR A 40 9.93 -5.97 30.15
N TYR A 41 8.91 -5.90 29.29
CA TYR A 41 8.12 -7.04 28.81
C TYR A 41 7.46 -7.86 29.92
N THR A 42 6.92 -7.17 30.93
CA THR A 42 6.21 -7.84 32.04
C THR A 42 4.76 -7.37 32.11
N ALA A 43 3.86 -8.33 32.35
CA ALA A 43 2.44 -8.10 32.53
C ALA A 43 2.06 -8.10 34.01
N HIS A 44 1.18 -7.19 34.40
CA HIS A 44 0.76 -6.97 35.79
C HIS A 44 -0.75 -6.89 35.90
N TYR A 45 -1.33 -7.82 36.64
CA TYR A 45 -2.74 -7.82 36.95
C TYR A 45 -3.06 -6.89 38.09
N GLY A 46 -4.13 -6.12 38.00
CA GLY A 46 -4.56 -5.17 39.02
C GLY A 46 -5.79 -4.40 38.64
N HIS A 47 -5.94 -3.20 39.19
CA HIS A 47 -7.12 -2.37 39.03
C HIS A 47 -6.74 -0.95 38.67
N VAL A 48 -7.54 -0.32 37.79
CA VAL A 48 -7.42 1.11 37.47
C VAL A 48 -8.40 1.92 38.27
N TYR A 49 -7.94 3.08 38.74
CA TYR A 49 -8.70 4.01 39.58
C TYR A 49 -8.68 5.44 39.00
N ASP A 50 -9.76 6.17 39.22
CA ASP A 50 -9.78 7.64 39.17
C ASP A 50 -9.93 8.15 40.62
N GLY A 51 -8.83 8.59 41.21
CA GLY A 51 -8.77 8.90 42.63
C GLY A 51 -9.06 7.68 43.52
N SER A 52 -10.20 7.68 44.20
CA SER A 52 -10.69 6.55 44.99
C SER A 52 -11.66 5.62 44.25
N THR A 53 -12.13 6.01 43.09
CA THR A 53 -13.14 5.27 42.34
C THR A 53 -12.50 4.18 41.50
N LEU A 54 -12.89 2.93 41.73
CA LEU A 54 -12.52 1.78 40.90
C LEU A 54 -13.20 1.91 39.54
N LEU A 55 -12.40 1.88 38.49
CA LEU A 55 -12.90 1.95 37.11
C LEU A 55 -12.98 0.58 36.44
N ASP A 56 -11.92 -0.22 36.57
CA ASP A 56 -11.84 -1.52 35.91
C ASP A 56 -10.77 -2.42 36.57
N GLU A 57 -10.89 -3.71 36.33
CA GLU A 57 -9.91 -4.74 36.57
C GLU A 57 -9.20 -5.08 35.25
N CYS A 58 -7.86 -4.99 35.24
CA CYS A 58 -7.12 -4.99 33.97
C CYS A 58 -5.72 -5.63 34.10
N ILE A 59 -5.09 -5.82 32.93
CA ILE A 59 -3.68 -6.20 32.83
C ILE A 59 -2.92 -5.00 32.26
N VAL A 60 -1.85 -4.61 32.92
CA VAL A 60 -0.90 -3.59 32.46
C VAL A 60 0.35 -4.27 31.94
N LEU A 61 0.72 -3.99 30.69
CA LEU A 61 1.97 -4.41 30.07
C LEU A 61 2.96 -3.25 30.12
N VAL A 62 4.20 -3.53 30.54
CA VAL A 62 5.27 -2.53 30.65
C VAL A 62 6.40 -2.87 29.70
N MET A 63 6.78 -1.90 28.87
CA MET A 63 7.91 -1.97 27.93
C MET A 63 8.78 -0.73 28.15
N LYS A 64 10.02 -0.93 28.58
CA LYS A 64 10.95 0.17 28.85
C LYS A 64 11.84 0.45 27.65
N GLY A 65 12.07 1.71 27.39
CA GLY A 65 13.00 2.16 26.38
C GLY A 65 14.42 1.61 26.58
N PRO A 66 15.19 1.37 25.49
CA PRO A 66 14.80 1.47 24.08
C PRO A 66 13.99 0.26 23.57
N HIS A 67 13.71 -0.74 24.39
CA HIS A 67 13.04 -2.00 24.01
C HIS A 67 11.51 -1.86 24.09
N SER A 68 10.95 -1.00 23.24
CA SER A 68 9.51 -0.75 23.12
C SER A 68 9.14 -0.40 21.68
N TYR A 69 7.85 -0.16 21.41
CA TYR A 69 7.40 0.22 20.07
C TYR A 69 7.96 1.58 19.62
N THR A 70 7.98 2.57 20.50
CA THR A 70 8.45 3.93 20.21
C THR A 70 9.92 4.16 20.56
N ALA A 71 10.61 3.16 21.08
CA ALA A 71 11.91 3.25 21.75
C ALA A 71 11.91 4.11 23.05
N GLU A 72 10.75 4.61 23.48
CA GLU A 72 10.51 5.27 24.78
C GLU A 72 9.95 4.28 25.79
N ASP A 73 9.70 4.74 27.04
CA ASP A 73 8.91 3.94 27.99
C ASP A 73 7.46 3.85 27.49
N VAL A 74 6.94 2.65 27.33
CA VAL A 74 5.57 2.37 26.87
C VAL A 74 4.83 1.53 27.90
N VAL A 75 3.59 1.91 28.15
CA VAL A 75 2.65 1.16 29.00
C VAL A 75 1.36 0.92 28.24
N GLU A 76 0.87 -0.32 28.25
CA GLU A 76 -0.45 -0.67 27.72
C GLU A 76 -1.37 -1.13 28.84
N ILE A 77 -2.54 -0.49 28.94
CA ILE A 77 -3.61 -0.85 29.84
C ILE A 77 -4.63 -1.67 29.06
N ASN A 78 -4.66 -2.97 29.29
CA ASN A 78 -5.60 -3.90 28.67
C ASN A 78 -6.82 -4.01 29.59
N CYS A 79 -7.84 -3.18 29.34
CA CYS A 79 -9.09 -3.10 30.11
C CYS A 79 -10.25 -3.78 29.36
N HIS A 80 -11.43 -3.84 29.97
CA HIS A 80 -12.62 -4.28 29.26
C HIS A 80 -12.98 -3.30 28.14
N GLY A 81 -13.33 -3.83 26.96
CA GLY A 81 -13.51 -3.07 25.71
C GLY A 81 -14.85 -2.35 25.58
N GLY A 82 -15.58 -2.14 26.69
CA GLY A 82 -16.79 -1.32 26.67
C GLY A 82 -16.47 0.16 26.48
N VAL A 83 -17.21 0.86 25.59
CA VAL A 83 -16.97 2.27 25.25
C VAL A 83 -16.89 3.16 26.50
N VAL A 84 -17.78 2.95 27.48
CA VAL A 84 -17.80 3.75 28.72
C VAL A 84 -16.58 3.47 29.60
N VAL A 85 -16.15 2.21 29.70
CA VAL A 85 -14.97 1.82 30.50
C VAL A 85 -13.72 2.42 29.89
N MET A 86 -13.50 2.24 28.57
CA MET A 86 -12.36 2.79 27.86
C MET A 86 -12.29 4.31 28.00
N LYS A 87 -13.43 5.01 27.83
CA LYS A 87 -13.48 6.46 28.01
C LYS A 87 -13.08 6.89 29.41
N LYS A 88 -13.58 6.19 30.45
CA LYS A 88 -13.27 6.50 31.86
C LYS A 88 -11.81 6.24 32.20
N VAL A 89 -11.24 5.13 31.72
CA VAL A 89 -9.82 4.83 31.92
C VAL A 89 -8.94 5.86 31.21
N LEU A 90 -9.29 6.24 29.96
CA LEU A 90 -8.57 7.27 29.21
C LEU A 90 -8.63 8.65 29.91
N GLU A 91 -9.81 9.06 30.41
CA GLU A 91 -9.98 10.29 31.22
C GLU A 91 -9.08 10.26 32.47
N ALA A 92 -8.98 9.13 33.17
CA ALA A 92 -8.12 8.98 34.33
C ALA A 92 -6.63 9.11 33.97
N VAL A 93 -6.21 8.57 32.84
CA VAL A 93 -4.86 8.68 32.30
C VAL A 93 -4.53 10.14 31.96
N PHE A 94 -5.45 10.88 31.34
CA PHE A 94 -5.27 12.32 31.05
C PHE A 94 -5.16 13.14 32.33
N LYS A 95 -6.02 12.90 33.33
CA LYS A 95 -5.92 13.56 34.64
C LYS A 95 -4.60 13.28 35.34
N ALA A 96 -3.99 12.12 35.10
CA ALA A 96 -2.69 11.75 35.65
C ALA A 96 -1.51 12.45 34.96
N GLY A 97 -1.73 13.11 33.80
CA GLY A 97 -0.74 13.95 33.11
C GLY A 97 -0.40 13.51 31.69
N ALA A 98 -1.12 12.54 31.11
CA ALA A 98 -0.98 12.23 29.69
C ALA A 98 -1.71 13.26 28.81
N THR A 99 -1.27 13.37 27.55
CA THR A 99 -1.94 14.14 26.50
C THR A 99 -2.50 13.19 25.44
N PRO A 100 -3.57 13.55 24.72
CA PRO A 100 -4.05 12.78 23.58
C PRO A 100 -2.95 12.68 22.52
N ALA A 101 -2.77 11.49 21.97
CA ALA A 101 -1.88 11.29 20.83
C ALA A 101 -2.57 11.67 19.53
N GLU A 102 -1.81 12.22 18.59
CA GLU A 102 -2.23 12.47 17.23
C GLU A 102 -2.31 11.16 16.40
N PRO A 103 -2.97 11.17 15.23
CA PRO A 103 -2.88 10.06 14.29
C PRO A 103 -1.41 9.72 13.97
N GLY A 104 -1.05 8.44 13.94
CA GLY A 104 0.31 7.99 13.63
C GLY A 104 1.41 8.34 14.63
N GLU A 105 1.11 9.03 15.75
CA GLU A 105 2.14 9.59 16.64
C GLU A 105 3.08 8.52 17.22
N PHE A 106 2.60 7.33 17.56
CA PHE A 106 3.46 6.27 18.08
C PHE A 106 4.46 5.76 17.04
N THR A 107 4.01 5.60 15.80
CA THR A 107 4.87 5.18 14.68
C THR A 107 5.84 6.30 14.28
N LYS A 108 5.39 7.56 14.28
CA LYS A 108 6.23 8.73 14.09
C LYS A 108 7.36 8.79 15.13
N ARG A 109 7.06 8.55 16.42
CA ARG A 109 8.07 8.50 17.48
C ARG A 109 9.04 7.34 17.28
N ALA A 110 8.56 6.17 16.84
CA ALA A 110 9.42 5.04 16.49
C ALA A 110 10.41 5.40 15.35
N PHE A 111 9.97 6.14 14.35
CA PHE A 111 10.81 6.67 13.27
C PHE A 111 11.80 7.73 13.79
N LEU A 112 11.32 8.75 14.49
CA LEU A 112 12.19 9.83 15.02
C LEU A 112 13.24 9.32 16.02
N ASN A 113 12.94 8.26 16.77
CA ASN A 113 13.87 7.61 17.68
C ASN A 113 14.77 6.56 16.98
N GLY A 114 14.71 6.45 15.65
CA GLY A 114 15.58 5.58 14.85
C GLY A 114 15.33 4.07 15.02
N ARG A 115 14.15 3.68 15.54
CA ARG A 115 13.79 2.25 15.64
C ARG A 115 13.40 1.65 14.30
N ILE A 116 12.72 2.44 13.47
CA ILE A 116 12.30 2.08 12.12
C ILE A 116 12.64 3.23 11.18
N ASP A 117 12.83 2.92 9.90
CA ASP A 117 12.93 3.92 8.84
C ASP A 117 11.55 4.35 8.31
N LEU A 118 11.50 5.30 7.38
CA LEU A 118 10.24 5.81 6.86
C LEU A 118 9.50 4.76 6.02
N SER A 119 10.21 3.93 5.26
CA SER A 119 9.60 2.84 4.48
C SER A 119 8.98 1.75 5.36
N GLU A 120 9.63 1.43 6.49
CA GLU A 120 9.10 0.54 7.51
C GLU A 120 7.87 1.16 8.23
N ALA A 121 7.89 2.47 8.48
CA ALA A 121 6.75 3.18 9.06
C ALA A 121 5.52 3.12 8.13
N GLU A 122 5.69 3.41 6.84
CA GLU A 122 4.62 3.30 5.84
C GLU A 122 4.09 1.85 5.75
N ALA A 123 4.97 0.86 5.84
CA ALA A 123 4.60 -0.55 5.83
C ALA A 123 3.69 -0.95 7.01
N VAL A 124 3.74 -0.26 8.16
CA VAL A 124 2.78 -0.46 9.27
C VAL A 124 1.36 -0.16 8.83
N MET A 125 1.15 0.93 8.06
CA MET A 125 -0.18 1.28 7.55
C MET A 125 -0.62 0.32 6.47
N ASP A 126 0.27 -0.02 5.55
CA ASP A 126 0.00 -0.98 4.49
C ASP A 126 -0.44 -2.33 5.07
N LEU A 127 0.22 -2.80 6.12
CA LEU A 127 -0.14 -4.04 6.81
C LEU A 127 -1.54 -3.97 7.46
N ILE A 128 -1.90 -2.82 8.07
CA ILE A 128 -3.20 -2.63 8.70
C ILE A 128 -4.33 -2.57 7.64
N GLN A 129 -4.04 -1.97 6.49
CA GLN A 129 -4.99 -1.78 5.39
C GLN A 129 -5.00 -2.93 4.39
N SER A 130 -4.12 -3.92 4.55
CA SER A 130 -4.01 -5.04 3.60
C SER A 130 -5.34 -5.79 3.48
N LYS A 131 -5.79 -5.96 2.24
CA LYS A 131 -7.06 -6.63 1.90
C LYS A 131 -6.87 -8.07 1.40
N ASN A 132 -5.63 -8.48 1.15
CA ASN A 132 -5.30 -9.81 0.65
C ASN A 132 -3.95 -10.30 1.22
N GLU A 133 -3.68 -11.60 1.05
CA GLU A 133 -2.47 -12.24 1.60
C GLU A 133 -1.18 -11.70 0.97
N PHE A 134 -1.21 -11.30 -0.31
CA PHE A 134 -0.06 -10.73 -0.97
C PHE A 134 0.30 -9.37 -0.37
N ALA A 135 -0.68 -8.44 -0.24
CA ALA A 135 -0.47 -7.14 0.37
C ALA A 135 0.06 -7.29 1.80
N MET A 136 -0.50 -8.22 2.58
CA MET A 136 -0.02 -8.53 3.93
C MET A 136 1.44 -9.02 3.92
N SER A 137 1.78 -9.98 3.06
CA SER A 137 3.13 -10.56 2.97
C SER A 137 4.17 -9.52 2.55
N THR A 138 3.84 -8.70 1.53
CA THR A 138 4.72 -7.62 1.04
C THR A 138 4.95 -6.56 2.11
N SER A 139 3.88 -6.13 2.80
CA SER A 139 3.99 -5.16 3.90
C SER A 139 4.81 -5.71 5.07
N LEU A 140 4.71 -7.00 5.38
CA LEU A 140 5.56 -7.64 6.40
C LEU A 140 7.03 -7.62 6.01
N LYS A 141 7.39 -7.95 4.76
CA LYS A 141 8.77 -7.88 4.27
C LYS A 141 9.33 -6.45 4.32
N GLN A 142 8.51 -5.45 3.96
CA GLN A 142 8.91 -4.04 4.07
C GLN A 142 9.10 -3.63 5.53
N LEU A 143 8.22 -4.06 6.44
CA LEU A 143 8.34 -3.82 7.88
C LEU A 143 9.59 -4.48 8.49
N GLU A 144 10.10 -5.57 7.92
CA GLU A 144 11.37 -6.21 8.26
C GLU A 144 12.59 -5.49 7.67
N GLY A 145 12.37 -4.37 6.96
CA GLY A 145 13.39 -3.50 6.39
C GLY A 145 14.00 -4.00 5.09
N ALA A 146 13.29 -4.83 4.31
CA ALA A 146 13.83 -5.39 3.06
C ALA A 146 14.20 -4.27 2.07
N LEU A 147 13.30 -3.30 1.85
CA LEU A 147 13.52 -2.16 0.96
C LEU A 147 14.64 -1.24 1.50
N GLY A 148 14.54 -0.81 2.77
CA GLY A 148 15.50 0.10 3.40
C GLY A 148 16.93 -0.44 3.36
N LYS A 149 17.13 -1.74 3.62
CA LYS A 149 18.45 -2.40 3.53
C LYS A 149 19.03 -2.30 2.13
N LYS A 150 18.22 -2.60 1.10
CA LYS A 150 18.66 -2.56 -0.30
C LYS A 150 19.01 -1.15 -0.77
N ILE A 151 18.14 -0.18 -0.45
CA ILE A 151 18.41 1.25 -0.72
C ILE A 151 19.68 1.72 -0.01
N THR A 152 19.87 1.36 1.25
CA THR A 152 21.08 1.71 2.02
C THR A 152 22.35 1.10 1.39
N GLU A 153 22.27 -0.12 0.85
CA GLU A 153 23.38 -0.77 0.16
C GLU A 153 23.76 -0.03 -1.13
N ILE A 154 22.78 0.35 -1.95
CA ILE A 154 23.01 1.16 -3.16
C ILE A 154 23.58 2.53 -2.79
N ARG A 155 23.03 3.22 -1.81
CA ARG A 155 23.56 4.51 -1.33
C ARG A 155 25.00 4.44 -0.83
N LYS A 156 25.38 3.33 -0.17
CA LYS A 156 26.79 3.11 0.23
C LYS A 156 27.71 3.00 -0.97
N GLN A 157 27.28 2.40 -2.07
CA GLN A 157 28.09 2.33 -3.29
C GLN A 157 28.27 3.72 -3.90
N ILE A 158 27.18 4.48 -4.02
CA ILE A 158 27.22 5.85 -4.56
C ILE A 158 28.13 6.76 -3.72
N ILE A 159 27.94 6.80 -2.40
CA ILE A 159 28.74 7.67 -1.54
C ILE A 159 30.21 7.27 -1.49
N HIS A 160 30.53 5.99 -1.70
CA HIS A 160 31.91 5.52 -1.82
C HIS A 160 32.58 6.10 -3.08
N SER A 161 31.86 6.10 -4.21
CA SER A 161 32.36 6.69 -5.46
C SER A 161 32.57 8.21 -5.33
N VAL A 162 31.60 8.91 -4.70
CA VAL A 162 31.73 10.35 -4.40
C VAL A 162 32.97 10.63 -3.51
N ALA A 163 33.12 9.88 -2.42
CA ALA A 163 34.24 10.03 -1.51
C ALA A 163 35.61 9.78 -2.20
N PHE A 164 35.66 8.84 -3.15
CA PHE A 164 36.85 8.61 -3.94
C PHE A 164 37.18 9.82 -4.84
N ILE A 165 36.20 10.35 -5.56
CA ILE A 165 36.33 11.53 -6.42
C ILE A 165 36.88 12.73 -5.60
N GLU A 166 36.22 13.03 -4.47
CA GLU A 166 36.61 14.11 -3.58
C GLU A 166 38.08 13.94 -3.08
N SER A 167 38.44 12.70 -2.69
CA SER A 167 39.81 12.40 -2.25
C SER A 167 40.83 12.56 -3.37
N ALA A 168 40.48 12.19 -4.59
CA ALA A 168 41.36 12.33 -5.74
C ALA A 168 41.55 13.79 -6.18
N LEU A 169 40.50 14.62 -6.00
CA LEU A 169 40.59 16.07 -6.26
C LEU A 169 41.46 16.78 -5.20
N ASP A 170 41.34 16.38 -3.93
CA ASP A 170 42.07 16.98 -2.82
C ASP A 170 43.56 16.57 -2.81
N ASP A 171 43.89 15.33 -3.17
CA ASP A 171 45.26 14.79 -3.13
C ASP A 171 45.58 13.95 -4.39
N PRO A 172 45.75 14.62 -5.56
CA PRO A 172 45.97 13.94 -6.83
C PRO A 172 47.34 13.24 -6.92
N GLU A 173 48.26 13.50 -5.98
CA GLU A 173 49.58 12.83 -5.95
C GLU A 173 49.47 11.39 -5.40
N HIS A 174 48.46 11.11 -4.56
CA HIS A 174 48.26 9.81 -3.92
C HIS A 174 47.06 9.03 -4.48
N TYR A 175 46.09 9.70 -5.10
CA TYR A 175 44.91 9.09 -5.71
C TYR A 175 44.90 9.35 -7.21
N SER A 176 45.03 8.30 -8.02
CA SER A 176 44.94 8.39 -9.48
C SER A 176 43.48 8.13 -9.91
N VAL A 177 42.99 8.99 -10.79
CA VAL A 177 41.69 8.81 -11.47
C VAL A 177 41.81 8.01 -12.78
N ASP A 178 43.03 7.55 -13.13
CA ASP A 178 43.26 6.79 -14.36
C ASP A 178 42.40 5.50 -14.37
N GLY A 179 41.50 5.40 -15.33
CA GLY A 179 40.58 4.27 -15.46
C GLY A 179 39.34 4.29 -14.51
N PHE A 180 39.27 5.30 -13.63
CA PHE A 180 38.13 5.42 -12.69
C PHE A 180 36.83 5.66 -13.41
N SER A 181 36.77 6.42 -14.49
CA SER A 181 35.55 6.68 -15.27
C SER A 181 34.94 5.38 -15.84
N ASP A 182 35.77 4.44 -16.31
CA ASP A 182 35.29 3.14 -16.80
C ASP A 182 34.78 2.28 -15.66
N GLU A 183 35.47 2.25 -14.51
CA GLU A 183 35.02 1.52 -13.31
C GLU A 183 33.70 2.10 -12.76
N LEU A 184 33.58 3.43 -12.70
CA LEU A 184 32.36 4.12 -12.27
C LEU A 184 31.19 3.82 -13.22
N LYS A 185 31.44 3.79 -14.54
CA LYS A 185 30.45 3.44 -15.54
C LYS A 185 29.85 2.07 -15.26
N ASP A 186 30.71 1.05 -15.09
CA ASP A 186 30.27 -0.31 -14.80
C ASP A 186 29.45 -0.39 -13.49
N GLN A 187 29.88 0.33 -12.45
CA GLN A 187 29.16 0.39 -11.17
C GLN A 187 27.79 1.07 -11.32
N VAL A 188 27.73 2.20 -12.02
CA VAL A 188 26.48 2.95 -12.24
C VAL A 188 25.51 2.13 -13.08
N GLU A 189 25.95 1.40 -14.11
CA GLU A 189 25.11 0.50 -14.91
C GLU A 189 24.51 -0.61 -14.06
N VAL A 190 25.28 -1.19 -13.13
CA VAL A 190 24.76 -2.20 -12.19
C VAL A 190 23.68 -1.61 -11.28
N ILE A 191 23.90 -0.40 -10.75
CA ILE A 191 22.91 0.29 -9.90
C ILE A 191 21.64 0.60 -10.71
N ILE A 192 21.77 1.12 -11.93
CA ILE A 192 20.64 1.41 -12.82
C ILE A 192 19.81 0.15 -13.06
N ASN A 193 20.44 -1.00 -13.33
CA ASN A 193 19.73 -2.25 -13.53
C ASN A 193 18.95 -2.67 -12.27
N GLN A 194 19.55 -2.56 -11.08
CA GLN A 194 18.87 -2.86 -9.82
C GLN A 194 17.66 -1.95 -9.55
N LEU A 195 17.78 -0.65 -9.86
CA LEU A 195 16.70 0.30 -9.68
C LEU A 195 15.58 0.12 -10.72
N ASN A 196 15.92 -0.28 -11.96
CA ASN A 196 14.93 -0.63 -12.98
C ASN A 196 14.11 -1.86 -12.59
N GLU A 197 14.71 -2.90 -11.99
CA GLU A 197 13.98 -4.05 -11.45
C GLU A 197 12.93 -3.62 -10.43
N PHE A 198 13.21 -2.59 -9.59
CA PHE A 198 12.22 -2.05 -8.66
C PHE A 198 11.06 -1.37 -9.38
N LEU A 199 11.32 -0.62 -10.47
CA LEU A 199 10.27 0.06 -11.23
C LEU A 199 9.40 -0.91 -12.03
N GLU A 200 9.97 -1.93 -12.66
CA GLU A 200 9.23 -2.97 -13.39
C GLU A 200 8.23 -3.67 -12.46
N ASN A 201 8.64 -3.94 -11.22
CA ASN A 201 7.78 -4.55 -10.21
C ASN A 201 6.80 -3.58 -9.54
N ALA A 202 6.95 -2.26 -9.72
CA ALA A 202 6.15 -1.27 -8.99
C ALA A 202 4.66 -1.28 -9.40
N ASP A 203 4.36 -1.36 -10.69
CA ASP A 203 2.98 -1.36 -11.20
C ASP A 203 2.26 -2.65 -10.81
N ASN A 204 2.94 -3.80 -10.88
CA ASN A 204 2.45 -5.08 -10.40
C ASN A 204 2.20 -5.04 -8.89
N GLY A 205 3.12 -4.46 -8.11
CA GLY A 205 2.97 -4.26 -6.66
C GLY A 205 1.76 -3.42 -6.29
N ARG A 206 1.49 -2.32 -7.02
CA ARG A 206 0.30 -1.48 -6.84
C ARG A 206 -0.98 -2.28 -7.09
N ILE A 207 -1.06 -2.96 -8.22
CA ILE A 207 -2.24 -3.75 -8.60
C ILE A 207 -2.50 -4.87 -7.58
N LEU A 208 -1.48 -5.55 -7.12
CA LEU A 208 -1.61 -6.62 -6.12
C LEU A 208 -2.04 -6.08 -4.74
N LYS A 209 -1.62 -4.86 -4.38
CA LYS A 209 -1.97 -4.21 -3.10
C LYS A 209 -3.36 -3.58 -3.14
N GLU A 210 -3.62 -2.75 -4.14
CA GLU A 210 -4.83 -1.93 -4.24
C GLU A 210 -5.96 -2.66 -4.95
N GLY A 211 -5.63 -3.58 -5.85
CA GLY A 211 -6.54 -4.29 -6.73
C GLY A 211 -6.66 -3.63 -8.10
N ILE A 212 -7.18 -4.41 -9.05
CA ILE A 212 -7.43 -3.96 -10.41
C ILE A 212 -8.72 -3.15 -10.43
N GLN A 213 -8.63 -1.85 -10.72
CA GLN A 213 -9.80 -0.99 -10.87
C GLN A 213 -10.55 -1.40 -12.15
N THR A 214 -11.71 -2.00 -11.98
CA THR A 214 -12.44 -2.67 -13.07
C THR A 214 -13.79 -2.02 -13.32
N VAL A 215 -14.08 -1.71 -14.56
CA VAL A 215 -15.40 -1.21 -15.01
C VAL A 215 -16.07 -2.24 -15.89
N ILE A 216 -17.36 -2.51 -15.66
CA ILE A 216 -18.17 -3.39 -16.49
C ILE A 216 -19.07 -2.54 -17.39
N VAL A 217 -18.86 -2.63 -18.71
CA VAL A 217 -19.64 -1.90 -19.73
C VAL A 217 -20.36 -2.87 -20.68
N GLY A 218 -21.34 -2.37 -21.40
CA GLY A 218 -22.11 -3.14 -22.38
C GLY A 218 -23.53 -2.59 -22.52
N LYS A 219 -24.21 -2.90 -23.62
CA LYS A 219 -25.58 -2.43 -23.86
C LYS A 219 -26.60 -2.95 -22.84
N PRO A 220 -27.82 -2.37 -22.75
CA PRO A 220 -28.90 -2.89 -21.93
C PRO A 220 -29.15 -4.37 -22.20
N ASN A 221 -29.41 -5.13 -21.13
CA ASN A 221 -29.71 -6.57 -21.19
C ASN A 221 -28.59 -7.48 -21.74
N ALA A 222 -27.38 -6.98 -21.96
CA ALA A 222 -26.22 -7.81 -22.31
C ALA A 222 -25.83 -8.80 -21.20
N GLY A 223 -26.31 -8.58 -19.96
CA GLY A 223 -26.07 -9.45 -18.83
C GLY A 223 -25.02 -8.95 -17.85
N LYS A 224 -24.71 -7.65 -17.84
CA LYS A 224 -23.74 -7.01 -16.90
C LYS A 224 -24.01 -7.39 -15.45
N SER A 225 -25.24 -7.23 -14.96
CA SER A 225 -25.64 -7.58 -13.58
C SER A 225 -25.50 -9.08 -13.30
N SER A 226 -25.74 -9.93 -14.30
CA SER A 226 -25.56 -11.39 -14.17
C SER A 226 -24.08 -11.76 -14.06
N VAL A 227 -23.23 -11.14 -14.89
CA VAL A 227 -21.76 -11.30 -14.80
C VAL A 227 -21.26 -10.84 -13.44
N LEU A 228 -21.67 -9.64 -13.00
CA LEU A 228 -21.31 -9.13 -11.66
C LEU A 228 -21.72 -10.09 -10.55
N ASN A 229 -22.95 -10.62 -10.59
CA ASN A 229 -23.45 -11.57 -9.57
C ASN A 229 -22.67 -12.89 -9.55
N VAL A 230 -22.23 -13.39 -10.70
CA VAL A 230 -21.39 -14.58 -10.79
C VAL A 230 -20.02 -14.30 -10.17
N LEU A 231 -19.39 -13.19 -10.53
CA LEU A 231 -18.11 -12.78 -9.97
C LEU A 231 -18.19 -12.60 -8.44
N LEU A 232 -19.28 -12.02 -7.92
CA LEU A 232 -19.51 -11.83 -6.48
C LEU A 232 -19.84 -13.15 -5.74
N GLY A 233 -20.31 -14.15 -6.45
CA GLY A 233 -20.78 -15.42 -5.85
C GLY A 233 -19.67 -16.39 -5.48
N GLU A 234 -18.52 -16.35 -6.13
CA GLU A 234 -17.45 -17.34 -5.96
C GLU A 234 -16.50 -17.06 -4.79
N GLU A 235 -16.12 -15.81 -4.54
CA GLU A 235 -15.32 -15.46 -3.35
C GLU A 235 -15.59 -14.00 -2.91
N ARG A 236 -16.45 -13.81 -1.95
CA ARG A 236 -16.60 -12.49 -1.30
C ARG A 236 -15.32 -12.16 -0.52
N ALA A 237 -14.62 -11.10 -0.90
CA ALA A 237 -13.66 -10.47 0.00
C ALA A 237 -14.36 -10.19 1.34
N ILE A 238 -13.66 -10.41 2.45
CA ILE A 238 -14.14 -10.03 3.78
C ILE A 238 -14.24 -8.50 3.78
N VAL A 239 -15.46 -8.01 3.53
CA VAL A 239 -15.76 -6.57 3.68
C VAL A 239 -15.68 -6.29 5.16
N THR A 240 -14.56 -5.74 5.60
CA THR A 240 -14.48 -5.15 6.93
C THR A 240 -15.15 -3.78 6.84
N ASP A 241 -16.34 -3.66 7.46
CA ASP A 241 -16.97 -2.38 7.74
C ASP A 241 -16.06 -1.54 8.67
N ILE A 242 -15.05 -0.90 8.12
CA ILE A 242 -14.31 0.14 8.83
C ILE A 242 -15.17 1.40 8.71
N ALA A 243 -15.92 1.69 9.76
CA ALA A 243 -16.74 2.88 9.86
C ALA A 243 -15.84 4.12 9.72
N GLY A 244 -15.88 4.78 8.57
CA GLY A 244 -15.21 6.08 8.37
C GLY A 244 -14.64 6.35 6.97
N THR A 245 -14.54 5.37 6.06
CA THR A 245 -13.80 5.55 4.79
C THR A 245 -14.64 5.58 3.52
N THR A 246 -15.98 5.47 3.57
CA THR A 246 -16.78 5.43 2.34
C THR A 246 -18.03 6.28 2.45
N ARG A 247 -18.04 7.45 1.83
CA ARG A 247 -19.27 8.23 1.63
C ARG A 247 -19.68 8.44 0.17
N ASP A 248 -18.85 8.10 -0.84
CA ASP A 248 -19.14 8.56 -2.20
C ASP A 248 -19.10 7.54 -3.35
N THR A 249 -18.66 6.27 -3.17
CA THR A 249 -18.74 5.26 -4.24
C THR A 249 -19.01 3.87 -3.66
N LEU A 250 -20.04 3.19 -4.20
CA LEU A 250 -20.29 1.78 -3.92
C LEU A 250 -19.30 0.94 -4.75
N GLU A 251 -18.10 0.74 -4.20
CA GLU A 251 -17.11 -0.17 -4.76
C GLU A 251 -17.31 -1.56 -4.15
N GLU A 252 -17.42 -2.58 -4.99
CA GLU A 252 -17.43 -3.97 -4.56
C GLU A 252 -16.08 -4.60 -4.91
N SER A 253 -15.37 -5.13 -3.92
CA SER A 253 -14.10 -5.82 -4.11
C SER A 253 -14.33 -7.33 -4.13
N ILE A 254 -13.80 -7.98 -5.16
CA ILE A 254 -13.87 -9.43 -5.38
C ILE A 254 -12.44 -9.96 -5.36
N GLN A 255 -12.20 -11.13 -4.78
CA GLN A 255 -10.90 -11.79 -4.91
C GLN A 255 -10.94 -12.88 -5.97
N ILE A 256 -10.05 -12.79 -6.95
CA ILE A 256 -9.87 -13.79 -7.99
C ILE A 256 -8.48 -14.40 -7.83
N LYS A 257 -8.41 -15.64 -7.31
CA LYS A 257 -7.14 -16.34 -7.07
C LYS A 257 -6.09 -15.49 -6.32
N GLY A 258 -6.54 -14.72 -5.32
CA GLY A 258 -5.68 -13.84 -4.53
C GLY A 258 -5.47 -12.43 -5.11
N ILE A 259 -5.97 -12.15 -6.31
CA ILE A 259 -5.91 -10.84 -6.96
C ILE A 259 -7.22 -10.09 -6.66
N PRO A 260 -7.18 -8.90 -6.03
CA PRO A 260 -8.38 -8.13 -5.80
C PRO A 260 -8.82 -7.41 -7.08
N LEU A 261 -10.09 -7.58 -7.48
CA LEU A 261 -10.77 -6.76 -8.46
C LEU A 261 -11.72 -5.80 -7.74
N ASN A 262 -11.55 -4.51 -7.96
CA ASN A 262 -12.43 -3.48 -7.44
C ASN A 262 -13.40 -3.03 -8.55
N ILE A 263 -14.66 -3.42 -8.45
CA ILE A 263 -15.67 -3.04 -9.44
C ILE A 263 -16.18 -1.64 -9.12
N ILE A 264 -15.92 -0.70 -10.02
CA ILE A 264 -16.31 0.70 -9.88
C ILE A 264 -17.76 0.87 -10.36
N ASP A 265 -18.55 1.66 -9.62
CA ASP A 265 -19.95 2.03 -9.94
C ASP A 265 -20.92 0.85 -10.08
N THR A 266 -20.92 -0.04 -9.09
CA THR A 266 -21.88 -1.17 -9.04
C THR A 266 -23.35 -0.73 -8.99
N ALA A 267 -23.67 0.50 -8.56
CA ALA A 267 -25.03 1.05 -8.53
C ALA A 267 -25.63 1.21 -9.93
N GLY A 268 -24.84 1.67 -10.91
CA GLY A 268 -25.28 1.77 -12.30
C GLY A 268 -25.50 0.41 -12.97
N ILE A 269 -24.85 -0.64 -12.47
CA ILE A 269 -24.97 -2.01 -13.00
C ILE A 269 -26.21 -2.74 -12.41
N ARG A 270 -26.59 -2.44 -11.16
CA ARG A 270 -27.73 -3.04 -10.47
C ARG A 270 -29.08 -2.45 -10.89
N ASP A 271 -29.13 -1.14 -11.18
CA ASP A 271 -30.32 -0.48 -11.69
C ASP A 271 -30.36 -0.66 -13.22
N THR A 272 -31.41 -1.31 -13.72
CA THR A 272 -31.64 -1.77 -15.11
C THR A 272 -31.70 -0.67 -16.19
N ASN A 273 -31.23 0.54 -15.94
CA ASN A 273 -31.19 1.64 -16.88
C ASN A 273 -29.75 2.12 -17.08
N ASP A 274 -29.31 2.14 -18.33
CA ASP A 274 -27.96 2.35 -18.83
C ASP A 274 -27.12 3.42 -18.14
N LEU A 275 -25.83 3.07 -17.96
CA LEU A 275 -24.76 4.01 -17.55
C LEU A 275 -24.68 5.22 -18.50
N ILE A 276 -24.82 5.02 -19.80
CA ILE A 276 -24.69 6.05 -20.84
C ILE A 276 -25.91 6.96 -20.89
N GLU A 277 -27.13 6.44 -20.71
CA GLU A 277 -28.35 7.27 -20.76
C GLU A 277 -28.62 8.10 -19.49
N LYS A 278 -28.25 7.64 -18.30
CA LYS A 278 -28.56 8.33 -17.03
C LYS A 278 -27.41 9.18 -16.48
N ILE A 279 -26.16 8.84 -16.76
CA ILE A 279 -24.99 9.44 -16.09
C ILE A 279 -24.30 10.49 -16.97
N GLY A 280 -24.57 10.49 -18.27
CA GLY A 280 -23.90 11.37 -19.25
C GLY A 280 -22.50 10.86 -19.65
N VAL A 281 -22.13 11.16 -20.89
CA VAL A 281 -20.85 10.76 -21.51
C VAL A 281 -19.62 11.18 -20.69
N ASP A 282 -19.70 12.31 -19.97
CA ASP A 282 -18.59 12.84 -19.20
C ASP A 282 -18.27 11.98 -17.97
N LYS A 283 -19.27 11.50 -17.24
CA LYS A 283 -19.05 10.63 -16.07
C LYS A 283 -18.59 9.22 -16.46
N ALA A 284 -19.07 8.72 -17.62
CA ALA A 284 -18.57 7.46 -18.17
C ALA A 284 -17.08 7.56 -18.56
N LYS A 285 -16.66 8.68 -19.13
CA LYS A 285 -15.25 8.98 -19.43
C LYS A 285 -14.41 9.08 -18.15
N ASP A 286 -14.91 9.73 -17.10
CA ASP A 286 -14.22 9.83 -15.82
C ASP A 286 -14.00 8.46 -15.17
N LEU A 287 -14.98 7.56 -15.23
CA LEU A 287 -14.88 6.20 -14.71
C LEU A 287 -13.86 5.37 -15.53
N LEU A 288 -13.93 5.46 -16.86
CA LEU A 288 -12.99 4.79 -17.76
C LEU A 288 -11.56 5.32 -17.59
N THR A 289 -11.38 6.59 -17.23
CA THR A 289 -10.05 7.17 -16.98
C THR A 289 -9.38 6.55 -15.76
N LYS A 290 -10.15 6.15 -14.75
CA LYS A 290 -9.67 5.53 -13.52
C LYS A 290 -9.54 4.02 -13.61
N ALA A 291 -10.09 3.39 -14.65
CA ALA A 291 -10.09 1.96 -14.80
C ALA A 291 -8.73 1.44 -15.30
N ASP A 292 -8.22 0.39 -14.63
CA ASP A 292 -7.10 -0.42 -15.10
C ASP A 292 -7.58 -1.49 -16.09
N LEU A 293 -8.84 -1.95 -15.96
CA LEU A 293 -9.46 -3.00 -16.77
C LEU A 293 -10.90 -2.66 -17.12
N VAL A 294 -11.25 -2.89 -18.37
CA VAL A 294 -12.65 -2.84 -18.84
C VAL A 294 -13.14 -4.24 -19.19
N LEU A 295 -14.24 -4.66 -18.58
CA LEU A 295 -14.97 -5.86 -18.95
C LEU A 295 -16.14 -5.45 -19.85
N TYR A 296 -15.98 -5.63 -21.16
CA TYR A 296 -17.02 -5.31 -22.13
C TYR A 296 -17.92 -6.52 -22.37
N VAL A 297 -19.17 -6.45 -21.90
CA VAL A 297 -20.15 -7.54 -21.98
C VAL A 297 -20.99 -7.40 -23.25
N VAL A 298 -20.90 -8.37 -24.13
CA VAL A 298 -21.64 -8.47 -25.39
C VAL A 298 -22.59 -9.67 -25.34
N ASP A 299 -23.85 -9.48 -25.71
CA ASP A 299 -24.81 -10.55 -25.88
C ASP A 299 -24.58 -11.29 -27.20
N THR A 300 -24.16 -12.56 -27.15
CA THR A 300 -23.88 -13.34 -28.37
C THR A 300 -25.12 -13.65 -29.18
N SER A 301 -26.32 -13.61 -28.60
CA SER A 301 -27.59 -13.96 -29.24
C SER A 301 -28.22 -12.80 -30.03
N ASP A 302 -27.66 -11.59 -29.91
CA ASP A 302 -28.19 -10.36 -30.50
C ASP A 302 -27.13 -9.70 -31.41
N PRO A 303 -27.50 -9.14 -32.59
CA PRO A 303 -26.52 -8.49 -33.47
C PRO A 303 -25.93 -7.23 -32.81
N LEU A 304 -24.69 -6.87 -33.18
CA LEU A 304 -24.08 -5.60 -32.78
C LEU A 304 -24.92 -4.43 -33.32
N THR A 305 -25.07 -3.41 -32.50
CA THR A 305 -25.87 -2.20 -32.75
C THR A 305 -24.98 -0.96 -32.72
N LYS A 306 -25.56 0.21 -32.98
CA LYS A 306 -24.83 1.50 -32.83
C LYS A 306 -24.39 1.76 -31.43
N ASP A 307 -25.14 1.31 -30.41
CA ASP A 307 -24.77 1.44 -29.01
C ASP A 307 -23.48 0.66 -28.71
N ASP A 308 -23.32 -0.54 -29.32
CA ASP A 308 -22.07 -1.31 -29.21
C ASP A 308 -20.91 -0.57 -29.88
N GLU A 309 -21.12 0.11 -31.02
CA GLU A 309 -20.10 0.89 -31.74
C GLU A 309 -19.65 2.10 -30.88
N GLU A 310 -20.58 2.82 -30.26
CA GLU A 310 -20.30 3.94 -29.36
C GLU A 310 -19.49 3.49 -28.10
N ILE A 311 -19.82 2.32 -27.55
CA ILE A 311 -19.06 1.74 -26.44
C ILE A 311 -17.64 1.37 -26.89
N MET A 312 -17.49 0.72 -28.06
CA MET A 312 -16.18 0.34 -28.60
C MET A 312 -15.27 1.55 -28.82
N GLU A 313 -15.81 2.66 -29.33
CA GLU A 313 -15.05 3.92 -29.48
C GLU A 313 -14.58 4.49 -28.15
N LEU A 314 -15.39 4.37 -27.08
CA LEU A 314 -15.04 4.87 -25.75
C LEU A 314 -13.94 4.06 -25.04
N ILE A 315 -13.78 2.78 -25.42
CA ILE A 315 -12.83 1.85 -24.77
C ILE A 315 -11.63 1.48 -25.66
N GLU A 316 -11.47 2.14 -26.82
CA GLU A 316 -10.44 1.83 -27.82
C GLU A 316 -9.01 1.85 -27.23
N ASP A 317 -8.72 2.84 -26.38
CA ASP A 317 -7.40 3.03 -25.73
C ASP A 317 -7.30 2.34 -24.36
N LYS A 318 -8.23 1.44 -24.00
CA LYS A 318 -8.29 0.81 -22.69
C LYS A 318 -7.92 -0.66 -22.73
N GLN A 319 -7.25 -1.13 -21.64
CA GLN A 319 -7.07 -2.57 -21.45
C GLN A 319 -8.45 -3.23 -21.31
N THR A 320 -8.89 -3.94 -22.34
CA THR A 320 -10.26 -4.45 -22.44
C THR A 320 -10.28 -5.96 -22.62
N ILE A 321 -11.10 -6.65 -21.83
CA ILE A 321 -11.51 -8.03 -22.08
C ILE A 321 -12.97 -8.02 -22.54
N VAL A 322 -13.24 -8.57 -23.71
CA VAL A 322 -14.60 -8.73 -24.22
C VAL A 322 -15.18 -10.04 -23.71
N LEU A 323 -16.32 -9.95 -23.03
CA LEU A 323 -17.08 -11.07 -22.51
C LEU A 323 -18.25 -11.36 -23.46
N LEU A 324 -18.12 -12.36 -24.32
CA LEU A 324 -19.20 -12.86 -25.14
C LEU A 324 -20.16 -13.69 -24.27
N ASN A 325 -21.14 -13.00 -23.68
CA ASN A 325 -22.09 -13.60 -22.73
C ASN A 325 -23.25 -14.28 -23.43
N LYS A 326 -23.96 -15.13 -22.71
CA LYS A 326 -25.07 -15.99 -23.16
C LYS A 326 -24.63 -17.02 -24.19
N ALA A 327 -23.42 -17.56 -24.03
CA ALA A 327 -22.86 -18.60 -24.89
C ALA A 327 -23.68 -19.92 -24.90
N ASP A 328 -24.67 -20.05 -23.99
CA ASP A 328 -25.66 -21.10 -23.92
C ASP A 328 -26.79 -20.96 -24.97
N LEU A 329 -26.87 -19.82 -25.69
CA LEU A 329 -27.85 -19.54 -26.71
C LEU A 329 -27.23 -19.63 -28.12
N ASP A 330 -28.09 -19.57 -29.16
CA ASP A 330 -27.63 -19.51 -30.56
C ASP A 330 -26.81 -18.24 -30.81
N GLN A 331 -25.57 -18.39 -31.25
CA GLN A 331 -24.63 -17.29 -31.41
C GLN A 331 -24.85 -16.55 -32.74
N VAL A 332 -25.21 -15.29 -32.69
CA VAL A 332 -25.28 -14.34 -33.79
C VAL A 332 -23.96 -13.60 -33.95
N VAL A 333 -23.36 -13.16 -32.83
CA VAL A 333 -22.04 -12.53 -32.81
C VAL A 333 -20.97 -13.57 -32.45
N LYS A 334 -19.90 -13.62 -33.25
CA LYS A 334 -18.81 -14.57 -33.09
C LYS A 334 -17.52 -13.87 -32.68
N VAL A 335 -16.58 -14.65 -32.16
CA VAL A 335 -15.21 -14.16 -31.80
C VAL A 335 -14.54 -13.47 -33.02
N SER A 336 -14.73 -14.01 -34.25
CA SER A 336 -14.19 -13.42 -35.47
C SER A 336 -14.64 -11.98 -35.70
N ASP A 337 -15.89 -11.68 -35.40
CA ASP A 337 -16.50 -10.37 -35.70
C ASP A 337 -15.91 -9.28 -34.79
N LEU A 338 -15.54 -9.63 -33.56
CA LEU A 338 -14.89 -8.73 -32.63
C LEU A 338 -13.39 -8.61 -32.88
N LYS A 339 -12.73 -9.68 -33.35
CA LYS A 339 -11.33 -9.59 -33.80
C LYS A 339 -11.17 -8.66 -34.98
N GLU A 340 -12.13 -8.63 -35.92
CA GLU A 340 -12.16 -7.67 -37.03
C GLU A 340 -12.34 -6.21 -36.56
N LYS A 341 -12.91 -6.00 -35.36
CA LYS A 341 -13.05 -4.69 -34.70
C LYS A 341 -11.82 -4.32 -33.83
N GLY A 342 -10.76 -5.15 -33.81
CA GLY A 342 -9.50 -4.87 -33.12
C GLY A 342 -9.39 -5.44 -31.71
N PHE A 343 -10.36 -6.20 -31.21
CA PHE A 343 -10.27 -6.83 -29.90
C PHE A 343 -9.53 -8.17 -29.95
N GLU A 344 -8.45 -8.28 -29.20
CA GLU A 344 -7.66 -9.52 -29.11
C GLU A 344 -8.09 -10.41 -27.93
N GLN A 345 -8.45 -9.79 -26.79
CA GLN A 345 -8.78 -10.45 -25.55
C GLN A 345 -10.28 -10.73 -25.46
N ILE A 346 -10.72 -11.93 -25.82
CA ILE A 346 -12.13 -12.31 -25.92
C ILE A 346 -12.36 -13.63 -25.21
N VAL A 347 -13.32 -13.64 -24.26
CA VAL A 347 -13.74 -14.85 -23.52
C VAL A 347 -15.22 -15.12 -23.78
N GLN A 348 -15.57 -16.37 -24.08
CA GLN A 348 -16.98 -16.79 -24.20
C GLN A 348 -17.46 -17.26 -22.83
N ILE A 349 -18.54 -16.64 -22.34
CA ILE A 349 -19.11 -16.97 -21.03
C ILE A 349 -20.62 -17.22 -21.12
N SER A 350 -21.14 -18.02 -20.20
CA SER A 350 -22.53 -18.00 -19.83
C SER A 350 -22.66 -17.68 -18.36
N ALA A 351 -23.07 -16.46 -18.04
CA ALA A 351 -23.31 -16.05 -16.67
C ALA A 351 -24.44 -16.89 -16.02
N LYS A 352 -25.36 -17.42 -16.80
CA LYS A 352 -26.45 -18.28 -16.35
C LYS A 352 -25.96 -19.68 -15.96
N GLU A 353 -25.13 -20.30 -16.80
CA GLU A 353 -24.61 -21.65 -16.61
C GLU A 353 -23.23 -21.63 -15.88
N GLN A 354 -22.72 -20.45 -15.55
CA GLN A 354 -21.42 -20.22 -14.87
C GLN A 354 -20.23 -20.85 -15.61
N THR A 355 -20.24 -20.81 -16.97
CA THR A 355 -19.16 -21.34 -17.79
C THR A 355 -18.28 -20.21 -18.33
N GLY A 356 -16.98 -20.50 -18.61
CA GLY A 356 -15.99 -19.53 -19.12
C GLY A 356 -15.38 -18.59 -18.07
N ILE A 357 -15.78 -18.71 -16.81
CA ILE A 357 -15.32 -17.83 -15.72
C ILE A 357 -13.84 -18.11 -15.39
N GLU A 358 -13.45 -19.38 -15.35
CA GLU A 358 -12.05 -19.75 -15.10
C GLU A 358 -11.10 -19.24 -16.20
N GLU A 359 -11.57 -19.22 -17.45
CA GLU A 359 -10.85 -18.67 -18.60
C GLU A 359 -10.66 -17.15 -18.49
N LEU A 360 -11.70 -16.45 -18.00
CA LEU A 360 -11.60 -15.02 -17.66
C LEU A 360 -10.55 -14.78 -16.58
N TYR A 361 -10.52 -15.58 -15.53
CA TYR A 361 -9.55 -15.46 -14.44
C TYR A 361 -8.12 -15.68 -14.92
N GLN A 362 -7.90 -16.70 -15.75
CA GLN A 362 -6.59 -16.96 -16.33
C GLN A 362 -6.15 -15.80 -17.21
N LEU A 363 -7.04 -15.27 -18.04
CA LEU A 363 -6.73 -14.15 -18.91
C LEU A 363 -6.36 -12.87 -18.13
N ILE A 364 -7.05 -12.59 -17.02
CA ILE A 364 -6.69 -11.46 -16.13
C ILE A 364 -5.28 -11.68 -15.56
N GLN A 365 -4.94 -12.90 -15.13
CA GLN A 365 -3.59 -13.22 -14.65
C GLN A 365 -2.53 -13.04 -15.75
N ASP A 366 -2.81 -13.49 -16.97
CA ASP A 366 -1.88 -13.37 -18.09
C ASP A 366 -1.62 -11.90 -18.47
N ILE A 367 -2.66 -11.06 -18.44
CA ILE A 367 -2.56 -9.63 -18.78
C ILE A 367 -1.74 -8.85 -17.75
N PHE A 368 -2.01 -9.05 -16.47
CA PHE A 368 -1.45 -8.20 -15.41
C PHE A 368 -0.21 -8.79 -14.75
N PHE A 369 0.05 -10.09 -14.90
CA PHE A 369 1.12 -10.79 -14.17
C PHE A 369 1.92 -11.76 -15.04
N GLU A 370 1.87 -11.65 -16.37
CA GLU A 370 2.56 -12.55 -17.32
C GLU A 370 2.31 -14.05 -17.03
N GLY A 371 1.10 -14.36 -16.53
CA GLY A 371 0.70 -15.71 -16.13
C GLY A 371 1.29 -16.22 -14.79
N HIS A 372 2.12 -15.42 -14.14
CA HIS A 372 2.77 -15.80 -12.89
C HIS A 372 2.53 -14.78 -11.78
N VAL A 373 1.56 -15.03 -10.91
CA VAL A 373 1.56 -14.42 -9.57
C VAL A 373 2.57 -15.22 -8.74
N SER A 374 3.84 -14.85 -8.79
CA SER A 374 4.84 -15.49 -7.94
C SER A 374 4.91 -14.74 -6.61
N PHE A 375 4.60 -15.43 -5.52
CA PHE A 375 4.92 -14.99 -4.15
C PHE A 375 6.41 -15.24 -3.86
N ASN A 376 7.30 -14.80 -4.80
CA ASN A 376 8.73 -14.94 -4.64
C ASN A 376 9.32 -13.89 -3.67
N ASP A 377 10.63 -13.96 -3.45
CA ASP A 377 11.33 -13.05 -2.52
C ASP A 377 11.62 -11.66 -3.12
N GLU A 378 10.95 -11.27 -4.19
CA GLU A 378 11.12 -9.97 -4.83
C GLU A 378 10.61 -8.83 -3.95
N ILE A 379 11.28 -7.67 -4.07
CA ILE A 379 10.90 -6.43 -3.40
C ILE A 379 10.01 -5.66 -4.37
N TYR A 380 8.77 -5.42 -3.95
CA TYR A 380 7.81 -4.62 -4.71
C TYR A 380 7.73 -3.21 -4.16
N LEU A 381 7.85 -2.20 -5.02
CA LEU A 381 7.50 -0.83 -4.67
C LEU A 381 5.98 -0.69 -4.71
N THR A 382 5.36 -0.59 -3.56
CA THR A 382 3.89 -0.45 -3.43
C THR A 382 3.45 1.00 -3.23
N ASN A 383 4.40 1.93 -3.04
CA ASN A 383 4.15 3.34 -2.75
C ASN A 383 4.62 4.22 -3.91
N MET A 384 3.73 5.13 -4.38
CA MET A 384 4.04 6.07 -5.47
C MET A 384 5.19 7.01 -5.13
N ARG A 385 5.36 7.40 -3.86
CA ARG A 385 6.50 8.21 -3.40
C ARG A 385 7.81 7.48 -3.69
N HIS A 386 7.93 6.20 -3.31
CA HIS A 386 9.13 5.41 -3.58
C HIS A 386 9.40 5.28 -5.09
N LYS A 387 8.35 5.06 -5.90
CA LYS A 387 8.47 5.00 -7.38
C LYS A 387 9.02 6.29 -7.94
N THR A 388 8.53 7.44 -7.47
CA THR A 388 8.99 8.76 -7.90
C THR A 388 10.46 8.95 -7.55
N GLU A 389 10.86 8.68 -6.30
CA GLU A 389 12.25 8.87 -5.86
C GLU A 389 13.23 7.95 -6.59
N VAL A 390 12.86 6.69 -6.84
CA VAL A 390 13.67 5.79 -7.67
C VAL A 390 13.80 6.30 -9.10
N SER A 391 12.73 6.86 -9.68
CA SER A 391 12.76 7.41 -11.03
C SER A 391 13.64 8.65 -11.15
N GLU A 392 13.63 9.54 -10.14
CA GLU A 392 14.51 10.71 -10.12
C GLU A 392 15.99 10.28 -9.93
N ALA A 393 16.26 9.34 -9.02
CA ALA A 393 17.60 8.77 -8.86
C ALA A 393 18.15 8.15 -10.16
N LEU A 394 17.31 7.45 -10.93
CA LEU A 394 17.69 6.90 -12.24
C LEU A 394 18.03 7.99 -13.26
N LYS A 395 17.31 9.11 -13.27
CA LYS A 395 17.62 10.25 -14.15
C LYS A 395 19.00 10.83 -13.81
N SER A 396 19.29 11.02 -12.53
CA SER A 396 20.57 11.54 -12.07
C SER A 396 21.72 10.57 -12.43
N LEU A 397 21.53 9.26 -12.24
CA LEU A 397 22.52 8.25 -12.64
C LEU A 397 22.72 8.19 -14.17
N ALA A 398 21.69 8.41 -14.96
CA ALA A 398 21.80 8.51 -16.41
C ALA A 398 22.63 9.74 -16.83
N MET A 399 22.51 10.86 -16.09
CA MET A 399 23.36 12.04 -16.31
C MET A 399 24.84 11.77 -15.96
N VAL A 400 25.14 10.95 -14.95
CA VAL A 400 26.50 10.47 -14.67
C VAL A 400 27.06 9.72 -15.89
N LEU A 401 26.33 8.77 -16.46
CA LEU A 401 26.77 8.03 -17.65
C LEU A 401 27.00 8.95 -18.85
N GLN A 402 26.10 9.92 -19.06
CA GLN A 402 26.26 10.92 -20.13
C GLN A 402 27.50 11.78 -19.94
N SER A 403 27.76 12.21 -18.71
CA SER A 403 28.95 13.02 -18.39
C SER A 403 30.26 12.23 -18.61
N ILE A 404 30.25 10.92 -18.32
CA ILE A 404 31.38 10.02 -18.62
C ILE A 404 31.59 9.90 -20.14
N GLU A 405 30.52 9.69 -20.91
CA GLU A 405 30.57 9.55 -22.38
C GLU A 405 31.02 10.84 -23.06
N ASP A 406 30.64 12.00 -22.52
CA ASP A 406 31.06 13.32 -23.00
C ASP A 406 32.53 13.69 -22.60
N GLY A 407 33.17 12.83 -21.80
CA GLY A 407 34.51 13.04 -21.31
C GLY A 407 34.65 14.24 -20.39
N MET A 408 33.59 14.50 -19.58
CA MET A 408 33.62 15.59 -18.60
C MET A 408 34.58 15.26 -17.46
N PRO A 409 35.15 16.28 -16.80
CA PRO A 409 35.96 16.10 -15.59
C PRO A 409 35.16 15.40 -14.47
N GLU A 410 35.88 14.65 -13.62
CA GLU A 410 35.28 13.76 -12.59
C GLU A 410 34.49 14.52 -11.52
N ASP A 411 34.79 15.79 -11.27
CA ASP A 411 34.03 16.65 -10.34
C ASP A 411 32.57 16.84 -10.77
N PHE A 412 32.26 16.76 -12.06
CA PHE A 412 30.89 16.81 -12.55
C PHE A 412 30.10 15.57 -12.17
N PHE A 413 30.71 14.39 -12.08
CA PHE A 413 30.03 13.16 -11.71
C PHE A 413 29.52 13.20 -10.27
N SER A 414 30.24 13.89 -9.36
CA SER A 414 29.84 14.00 -7.95
C SER A 414 28.50 14.68 -7.77
N ILE A 415 28.15 15.65 -8.61
CA ILE A 415 26.88 16.40 -8.52
C ILE A 415 25.71 15.45 -8.72
N ASP A 416 25.72 14.73 -9.84
CA ASP A 416 24.62 13.84 -10.20
C ASP A 416 24.60 12.58 -9.31
N LEU A 417 25.75 12.09 -8.86
CA LEU A 417 25.83 11.01 -7.87
C LEU A 417 25.21 11.41 -6.52
N LEU A 418 25.48 12.64 -6.04
CA LEU A 418 24.91 13.15 -4.80
C LEU A 418 23.40 13.37 -4.92
N ASP A 419 22.92 13.83 -6.07
CA ASP A 419 21.50 13.99 -6.32
C ASP A 419 20.79 12.62 -6.29
N ALA A 420 21.32 11.60 -6.96
CA ALA A 420 20.82 10.24 -6.88
C ALA A 420 20.84 9.69 -5.43
N TYR A 421 21.93 9.97 -4.69
CA TYR A 421 22.06 9.59 -3.29
C TYR A 421 20.97 10.22 -2.40
N GLU A 422 20.64 11.50 -2.63
CA GLU A 422 19.62 12.23 -1.88
C GLU A 422 18.23 11.67 -2.18
N HIS A 423 17.87 11.48 -3.46
CA HIS A 423 16.60 10.88 -3.86
C HIS A 423 16.38 9.50 -3.23
N LEU A 424 17.37 8.64 -3.23
CA LEU A 424 17.31 7.35 -2.55
C LEU A 424 17.18 7.51 -1.02
N GLY A 425 17.75 8.57 -0.44
CA GLY A 425 17.63 8.89 0.98
C GLY A 425 16.21 9.30 1.39
N PHE A 426 15.46 9.94 0.51
CA PHE A 426 14.05 10.27 0.77
C PHE A 426 13.19 9.04 0.98
N ILE A 427 13.52 7.89 0.39
CA ILE A 427 12.78 6.62 0.59
C ILE A 427 12.86 6.17 2.05
N THR A 428 14.04 6.20 2.65
CA THR A 428 14.29 5.77 4.03
C THR A 428 14.03 6.89 5.06
N GLY A 429 13.84 8.13 4.60
CA GLY A 429 13.56 9.28 5.46
C GLY A 429 14.81 10.00 5.99
N GLU A 430 16.01 9.74 5.45
CA GLU A 430 17.26 10.34 5.94
C GLU A 430 17.40 11.83 5.61
N SER A 431 16.74 12.32 4.56
CA SER A 431 16.82 13.72 4.10
C SER A 431 15.43 14.42 4.09
N VAL A 432 14.44 13.84 4.76
CA VAL A 432 13.05 14.31 4.73
C VAL A 432 12.81 15.44 5.73
N GLY A 433 12.21 16.55 5.27
CA GLY A 433 11.82 17.66 6.14
C GLY A 433 10.65 17.32 7.07
N GLU A 434 10.55 18.04 8.22
CA GLU A 434 9.48 17.82 9.21
C GLU A 434 8.06 17.91 8.63
N ASP A 435 7.83 18.81 7.67
CA ASP A 435 6.50 19.01 7.08
C ASP A 435 6.03 17.76 6.34
N LEU A 436 6.88 17.13 5.52
CA LEU A 436 6.54 15.91 4.81
C LEU A 436 6.35 14.73 5.77
N VAL A 437 7.17 14.63 6.82
CA VAL A 437 7.00 13.63 7.89
C VAL A 437 5.63 13.79 8.54
N ASN A 438 5.25 15.03 8.90
CA ASN A 438 3.96 15.31 9.50
C ASN A 438 2.78 14.94 8.57
N GLU A 439 2.89 15.24 7.28
CA GLU A 439 1.87 14.92 6.28
C GLU A 439 1.67 13.40 6.14
N ILE A 440 2.76 12.63 6.00
CA ILE A 440 2.72 11.16 5.93
C ILE A 440 2.01 10.57 7.16
N PHE A 441 2.38 11.01 8.37
CA PHE A 441 1.81 10.45 9.60
C PHE A 441 0.39 10.93 9.89
N ALA A 442 -0.08 12.04 9.31
CA ALA A 442 -1.45 12.51 9.45
C ALA A 442 -2.49 11.54 8.84
N GLU A 443 -2.09 10.73 7.85
CA GLU A 443 -2.93 9.71 7.23
C GLU A 443 -3.04 8.42 8.04
N PHE A 444 -2.25 8.29 9.12
CA PHE A 444 -2.23 7.07 9.93
C PHE A 444 -3.42 6.94 10.86
N CYS A 445 -3.68 5.70 11.30
CA CYS A 445 -4.75 5.43 12.27
C CYS A 445 -4.44 5.98 13.65
N MET A 446 -5.48 6.42 14.39
CA MET A 446 -5.37 6.79 15.80
C MET A 446 -4.86 5.61 16.65
N GLY A 447 -3.81 5.87 17.46
CA GLY A 447 -3.24 4.88 18.37
C GLY A 447 -2.15 3.97 17.77
N LYS A 448 -1.66 4.37 16.59
CA LYS A 448 -0.49 3.76 15.93
C LYS A 448 0.60 4.79 15.70
#